data_e326fa44af01be7428c20778d5ac3fd2
#
_entry.id   e326fa44af01be7428c20778d5ac3fd2
#
_cell.length_a   1.000
_cell.length_b   1.000
_cell.length_c   1.000
_cell.angle_alpha   90.00
_cell.angle_beta   90.00
_cell.angle_gamma   90.00
#
_symmetry.space_group_name_H-M   'P 1'
#
loop_
_entity.id
_entity.type
_entity.pdbx_description
1 polymer ?
#
loop_
_entity_poly.entity_id
_entity_poly.type
_entity_poly.pdbx_seq_one_letter_code
_entity_poly.pdbx_strand_id
1 'polypeptide(L)'
;YEETSVITTLPQDFIPSNDTNTSTFNGWKIIFAIYLLGASICFLYKLIEFIRLLRFIPKGCLWIHRENGIHIYCHIHPVVPFSWMNKIVISEEDYQRNGEEILMHEHAHIVCGHSWDVLWLSMVEVIQWFNPLIWMLSKDMDAIHEYEADCMVLQHGTDPTNYQLSLIETMTKGDGNSFSNHFNNSQVKQRITMMNRQSSSHKMRWKYLYLLPLILLGMSVYAQKYPVMVQGKVTDENGQEIITASVIIPQAFTGTMTNSDGNYLLHTGREDILYFGMPGYESRSIALKDCPMKNGRIILNVQLTTIK
;
A
#
# COMPACT_ATOMS: atom_id res chain seq x y z
N TYR A 1 34.38 -76.51 -24.14
CA TYR A 1 33.49 -75.47 -24.74
C TYR A 1 33.50 -74.27 -23.84
N GLU A 2 34.32 -73.30 -24.28
CA GLU A 2 34.40 -71.98 -23.62
C GLU A 2 33.23 -71.10 -24.09
N GLU A 3 32.38 -70.66 -23.23
CA GLU A 3 31.47 -69.58 -23.50
C GLU A 3 32.14 -68.25 -23.16
N THR A 4 32.47 -67.50 -24.19
CA THR A 4 33.04 -66.17 -24.11
C THR A 4 31.88 -65.18 -23.89
N SER A 5 31.71 -64.66 -22.68
CA SER A 5 30.80 -63.60 -22.40
C SER A 5 31.35 -62.24 -22.93
N VAL A 6 30.79 -61.78 -24.02
CA VAL A 6 31.09 -60.46 -24.57
C VAL A 6 30.40 -59.42 -23.69
N ILE A 7 31.15 -58.79 -22.80
CA ILE A 7 30.71 -57.58 -22.09
C ILE A 7 30.82 -56.41 -23.07
N THR A 8 29.68 -55.99 -23.63
CA THR A 8 29.60 -54.81 -24.46
C THR A 8 29.60 -53.58 -23.49
N THR A 9 30.77 -52.97 -23.39
CA THR A 9 30.88 -51.64 -22.69
C THR A 9 30.19 -50.63 -23.53
N LEU A 10 29.09 -50.07 -22.97
CA LEU A 10 28.40 -48.89 -23.49
C LEU A 10 29.35 -47.69 -23.48
N PRO A 11 29.36 -46.85 -24.52
CA PRO A 11 30.18 -45.65 -24.55
C PRO A 11 29.74 -44.69 -23.43
N GLN A 12 30.69 -44.24 -22.65
CA GLN A 12 30.55 -43.39 -21.46
C GLN A 12 30.28 -41.90 -21.81
N ASP A 13 29.94 -41.61 -23.07
CA ASP A 13 29.88 -40.23 -23.59
C ASP A 13 28.46 -39.62 -23.71
N PHE A 14 27.49 -40.20 -23.01
CA PHE A 14 26.13 -39.64 -22.98
C PHE A 14 25.66 -39.33 -21.55
N ILE A 15 26.46 -38.60 -20.80
CA ILE A 15 25.95 -37.80 -19.70
C ILE A 15 25.83 -36.37 -20.24
N PRO A 16 24.64 -35.85 -20.55
CA PRO A 16 24.50 -34.42 -20.80
C PRO A 16 24.88 -33.75 -19.51
N SER A 17 26.00 -33.04 -19.51
CA SER A 17 26.39 -32.11 -18.46
C SER A 17 25.31 -31.03 -18.39
N ASN A 18 24.36 -31.24 -17.51
CA ASN A 18 23.31 -30.27 -17.19
C ASN A 18 23.89 -29.16 -16.32
N ASP A 19 24.99 -28.55 -16.78
CA ASP A 19 25.48 -27.28 -16.26
C ASP A 19 24.87 -26.13 -17.05
N THR A 20 23.55 -26.11 -17.16
CA THR A 20 22.85 -24.86 -17.40
C THR A 20 22.51 -24.22 -16.03
N ASN A 21 23.51 -23.61 -15.40
CA ASN A 21 23.29 -22.47 -14.53
C ASN A 21 22.74 -21.34 -15.40
N THR A 22 21.55 -21.51 -15.96
CA THR A 22 20.72 -20.41 -16.36
C THR A 22 20.28 -19.77 -15.07
N SER A 23 21.06 -18.81 -14.59
CA SER A 23 20.57 -17.81 -13.63
C SER A 23 19.36 -17.19 -14.29
N THR A 24 18.17 -17.71 -13.98
CA THR A 24 16.92 -17.11 -14.40
C THR A 24 16.95 -15.69 -13.81
N PHE A 25 17.18 -14.72 -14.71
CA PHE A 25 17.22 -13.31 -14.39
C PHE A 25 15.85 -12.95 -13.81
N ASN A 26 15.73 -13.01 -12.49
CA ASN A 26 14.50 -12.74 -11.77
C ASN A 26 14.26 -11.23 -11.78
N GLY A 27 13.76 -10.69 -12.90
CA GLY A 27 13.43 -9.26 -13.06
C GLY A 27 12.57 -8.73 -11.93
N TRP A 28 11.70 -9.58 -11.38
CA TRP A 28 10.88 -9.27 -10.20
C TRP A 28 11.73 -8.91 -8.96
N LYS A 29 12.84 -9.59 -8.70
CA LYS A 29 13.73 -9.29 -7.57
C LYS A 29 14.35 -7.90 -7.71
N ILE A 30 14.68 -7.49 -8.94
CA ILE A 30 15.23 -6.15 -9.20
C ILE A 30 14.18 -5.08 -8.97
N ILE A 31 12.96 -5.26 -9.50
CA ILE A 31 11.84 -4.33 -9.27
C ILE A 31 11.56 -4.19 -7.77
N PHE A 32 11.53 -5.30 -7.04
CA PHE A 32 11.33 -5.31 -5.59
C PHE A 32 12.48 -4.62 -4.84
N ALA A 33 13.73 -4.82 -5.26
CA ALA A 33 14.89 -4.16 -4.68
C ALA A 33 14.84 -2.63 -4.90
N ILE A 34 14.46 -2.18 -6.10
CA ILE A 34 14.28 -0.75 -6.42
C ILE A 34 13.16 -0.16 -5.54
N TYR A 35 12.04 -0.87 -5.40
CA TYR A 35 10.95 -0.45 -4.53
C TYR A 35 11.40 -0.29 -3.07
N LEU A 36 12.09 -1.28 -2.51
CA LEU A 36 12.61 -1.23 -1.15
C LEU A 36 13.62 -0.11 -0.94
N LEU A 37 14.49 0.11 -1.93
CA LEU A 37 15.46 1.22 -1.88
C LEU A 37 14.75 2.57 -1.82
N GLY A 38 13.78 2.83 -2.67
CA GLY A 38 13.00 4.06 -2.67
C GLY A 38 12.20 4.26 -1.38
N ALA A 39 11.54 3.21 -0.88
CA ALA A 39 10.83 3.24 0.39
C ALA A 39 11.79 3.54 1.58
N SER A 40 12.98 2.94 1.58
CA SER A 40 14.00 3.19 2.60
C SER A 40 14.50 4.63 2.59
N ILE A 41 14.75 5.20 1.42
CA ILE A 41 15.17 6.61 1.27
C ILE A 41 14.07 7.54 1.79
N CYS A 42 12.81 7.30 1.38
CA CYS A 42 11.67 8.09 1.83
C CYS A 42 11.48 7.99 3.35
N PHE A 43 11.58 6.78 3.91
CA PHE A 43 11.50 6.55 5.36
C PHE A 43 12.59 7.30 6.12
N LEU A 44 13.84 7.22 5.68
CA LEU A 44 14.96 7.92 6.31
C LEU A 44 14.78 9.44 6.26
N TYR A 45 14.30 9.97 5.14
CA TYR A 45 13.98 11.39 5.00
C TYR A 45 12.94 11.83 6.05
N LYS A 46 11.78 11.13 6.11
CA LYS A 46 10.72 11.40 7.08
C LYS A 46 11.18 11.24 8.53
N LEU A 47 12.00 10.23 8.80
CA LEU A 47 12.57 10.02 10.13
C LEU A 47 13.51 11.17 10.56
N ILE A 48 14.33 11.67 9.64
CA ILE A 48 15.20 12.82 9.90
C ILE A 48 14.36 14.08 10.18
N GLU A 49 13.31 14.35 9.39
CA GLU A 49 12.38 15.46 9.63
C GLU A 49 11.71 15.34 11.00
N PHE A 50 11.22 14.17 11.35
CA PHE A 50 10.63 13.89 12.65
C PHE A 50 11.59 14.11 13.82
N ILE A 51 12.82 13.61 13.71
CA ILE A 51 13.86 13.82 14.75
C ILE A 51 14.22 15.31 14.86
N ARG A 52 14.28 16.03 13.74
CA ARG A 52 14.52 17.48 13.75
C ARG A 52 13.41 18.22 14.49
N LEU A 53 12.15 17.88 14.21
CA LEU A 53 10.98 18.45 14.89
C LEU A 53 11.06 18.22 16.40
N LEU A 54 11.29 16.98 16.84
CA LEU A 54 11.37 16.65 18.27
C LEU A 54 12.52 17.37 18.99
N ARG A 55 13.64 17.59 18.31
CA ARG A 55 14.79 18.33 18.85
C ARG A 55 14.57 19.83 18.84
N PHE A 56 13.78 20.34 17.91
CA PHE A 56 13.50 21.76 17.78
C PHE A 56 12.58 22.26 18.89
N ILE A 57 11.55 21.51 19.28
CA ILE A 57 10.56 21.91 20.27
C ILE A 57 11.19 22.46 21.57
N PRO A 58 12.14 21.77 22.25
CA PRO A 58 12.74 22.27 23.48
C PRO A 58 13.88 23.25 23.25
N LYS A 59 14.41 23.37 22.03
CA LYS A 59 15.60 24.15 21.72
C LYS A 59 15.28 25.64 21.58
N GLY A 60 15.88 26.47 22.41
CA GLY A 60 15.66 27.93 22.40
C GLY A 60 14.39 28.38 23.12
N CYS A 61 13.81 27.51 23.92
CA CYS A 61 12.63 27.82 24.72
C CYS A 61 13.03 28.74 25.90
N LEU A 62 12.29 29.85 26.09
CA LEU A 62 12.41 30.79 27.19
C LEU A 62 11.72 30.26 28.42
N TRP A 63 10.49 29.81 28.29
CA TRP A 63 9.68 29.28 29.37
C TRP A 63 8.68 28.25 28.83
N ILE A 64 8.22 27.39 29.74
CA ILE A 64 7.24 26.36 29.45
C ILE A 64 6.07 26.56 30.40
N HIS A 65 4.88 26.72 29.86
CA HIS A 65 3.65 26.72 30.60
C HIS A 65 2.89 25.41 30.39
N ARG A 66 2.26 24.91 31.45
CA ARG A 66 1.45 23.69 31.36
C ARG A 66 0.01 24.00 31.76
N GLU A 67 -0.90 23.80 30.82
CA GLU A 67 -2.32 23.98 31.03
C GLU A 67 -3.08 22.78 30.50
N ASN A 68 -3.99 22.21 31.30
CA ASN A 68 -4.85 21.08 30.91
C ASN A 68 -4.14 19.90 30.22
N GLY A 69 -2.88 19.62 30.60
CA GLY A 69 -2.09 18.54 29.99
C GLY A 69 -1.33 18.93 28.73
N ILE A 70 -1.49 20.16 28.26
CA ILE A 70 -0.79 20.71 27.10
C ILE A 70 0.42 21.49 27.58
N HIS A 71 1.52 21.37 26.88
CA HIS A 71 2.78 22.06 27.14
C HIS A 71 3.00 23.16 26.11
N ILE A 72 2.99 24.41 26.54
CA ILE A 72 3.24 25.58 25.70
C ILE A 72 4.72 25.93 25.82
N TYR A 73 5.43 25.91 24.70
CA TYR A 73 6.86 26.24 24.58
C TYR A 73 6.99 27.61 23.92
N CYS A 74 7.41 28.60 24.69
CA CYS A 74 7.62 29.95 24.18
C CYS A 74 9.09 30.13 23.78
N HIS A 75 9.33 30.52 22.53
CA HIS A 75 10.66 30.70 21.96
C HIS A 75 11.05 32.17 21.84
N ILE A 76 12.34 32.47 22.07
CA ILE A 76 12.90 33.83 21.93
C ILE A 76 12.96 34.28 20.47
N HIS A 77 13.19 33.34 19.55
CA HIS A 77 13.29 33.63 18.13
C HIS A 77 11.93 33.60 17.46
N PRO A 78 11.72 34.38 16.38
CA PRO A 78 10.51 34.29 15.59
C PRO A 78 10.34 32.89 15.01
N VAL A 79 9.28 32.21 15.35
CA VAL A 79 8.91 30.87 14.93
C VAL A 79 7.48 30.90 14.49
N VAL A 80 7.17 30.29 13.36
CA VAL A 80 5.76 30.07 12.97
C VAL A 80 5.13 29.17 14.04
N PRO A 81 4.00 29.59 14.64
CA PRO A 81 3.31 28.75 15.61
C PRO A 81 2.96 27.38 15.01
N PHE A 82 3.06 26.34 15.82
CA PHE A 82 2.61 25.00 15.46
C PHE A 82 2.35 24.15 16.68
N SER A 83 1.55 23.12 16.50
CA SER A 83 1.26 22.12 17.52
C SER A 83 1.71 20.73 17.10
N TRP A 84 2.18 19.96 18.08
CA TRP A 84 2.54 18.55 17.90
C TRP A 84 2.16 17.72 19.11
N MET A 85 1.27 16.74 18.92
CA MET A 85 0.69 15.92 19.98
C MET A 85 0.06 16.78 21.08
N ASN A 86 0.69 16.92 22.24
CA ASN A 86 0.26 17.74 23.37
C ASN A 86 1.17 18.95 23.63
N LYS A 87 1.87 19.42 22.60
CA LYS A 87 2.82 20.52 22.69
C LYS A 87 2.45 21.60 21.69
N ILE A 88 2.48 22.84 22.13
CA ILE A 88 2.32 24.04 21.30
C ILE A 88 3.65 24.81 21.36
N VAL A 89 4.11 25.24 20.20
CA VAL A 89 5.30 26.11 20.08
C VAL A 89 4.86 27.45 19.54
N ILE A 90 5.25 28.53 20.21
CA ILE A 90 4.89 29.91 19.83
C ILE A 90 6.09 30.82 20.09
N SER A 91 6.23 31.90 19.32
CA SER A 91 7.22 32.94 19.64
C SER A 91 6.72 33.87 20.75
N GLU A 92 7.64 34.47 21.50
CA GLU A 92 7.31 35.46 22.54
C GLU A 92 6.55 36.66 21.95
N GLU A 93 6.93 37.10 20.74
CA GLU A 93 6.27 38.21 20.07
C GLU A 93 4.82 37.89 19.73
N ASP A 94 4.56 36.71 19.17
CA ASP A 94 3.20 36.28 18.78
C ASP A 94 2.35 36.01 20.02
N TYR A 95 2.95 35.47 21.08
CA TYR A 95 2.26 35.25 22.35
C TYR A 95 1.77 36.56 22.99
N GLN A 96 2.60 37.60 22.94
CA GLN A 96 2.23 38.92 23.51
C GLN A 96 1.21 39.70 22.65
N ARG A 97 1.20 39.44 21.33
CA ARG A 97 0.36 40.20 20.39
C ARG A 97 -1.04 39.58 20.22
N ASN A 98 -1.10 38.33 19.80
CA ASN A 98 -2.33 37.59 19.45
C ASN A 98 -2.34 36.19 20.09
N GLY A 99 -1.74 36.05 21.29
CA GLY A 99 -1.49 34.75 21.91
C GLY A 99 -2.75 33.92 22.13
N GLU A 100 -3.86 34.54 22.52
CA GLU A 100 -5.12 33.86 22.80
C GLU A 100 -5.69 33.18 21.54
N GLU A 101 -5.75 33.91 20.44
CA GLU A 101 -6.28 33.40 19.16
C GLU A 101 -5.38 32.30 18.57
N ILE A 102 -4.06 32.52 18.61
CA ILE A 102 -3.07 31.55 18.12
C ILE A 102 -3.11 30.28 18.96
N LEU A 103 -3.12 30.41 20.30
CA LEU A 103 -3.18 29.24 21.18
C LEU A 103 -4.48 28.46 21.00
N MET A 104 -5.61 29.15 20.77
CA MET A 104 -6.89 28.49 20.49
C MET A 104 -6.83 27.71 19.18
N HIS A 105 -6.22 28.27 18.15
CA HIS A 105 -6.01 27.58 16.86
C HIS A 105 -5.13 26.34 17.00
N GLU A 106 -3.97 26.47 17.66
CA GLU A 106 -3.06 25.37 17.91
C GLU A 106 -3.66 24.29 18.84
N HIS A 107 -4.48 24.73 19.80
CA HIS A 107 -5.24 23.83 20.66
C HIS A 107 -6.25 23.00 19.85
N ALA A 108 -6.90 23.61 18.85
CA ALA A 108 -7.82 22.90 17.96
C ALA A 108 -7.13 21.74 17.23
N HIS A 109 -5.92 21.95 16.72
CA HIS A 109 -5.13 20.86 16.10
C HIS A 109 -4.87 19.69 17.06
N ILE A 110 -4.65 19.99 18.35
CA ILE A 110 -4.44 18.94 19.37
C ILE A 110 -5.73 18.17 19.63
N VAL A 111 -6.85 18.88 19.82
CA VAL A 111 -8.16 18.29 20.11
C VAL A 111 -8.66 17.43 18.95
N CYS A 112 -8.50 17.90 17.71
CA CYS A 112 -8.86 17.14 16.50
C CYS A 112 -7.92 15.96 16.23
N GLY A 113 -6.73 15.93 16.87
CA GLY A 113 -5.79 14.83 16.71
C GLY A 113 -4.98 14.84 15.41
N HIS A 114 -4.84 16.00 14.75
CA HIS A 114 -4.20 16.16 13.44
C HIS A 114 -2.77 15.58 13.39
N SER A 115 -2.04 15.59 14.52
CA SER A 115 -0.71 14.95 14.59
C SER A 115 -0.74 13.46 14.28
N TRP A 116 -1.83 12.76 14.62
CA TRP A 116 -1.99 11.34 14.30
C TRP A 116 -2.26 11.13 12.80
N ASP A 117 -3.07 12.00 12.19
CA ASP A 117 -3.36 11.94 10.77
C ASP A 117 -2.09 12.15 9.94
N VAL A 118 -1.25 13.13 10.34
CA VAL A 118 0.05 13.39 9.73
C VAL A 118 0.97 12.17 9.84
N LEU A 119 1.01 11.49 11.00
CA LEU A 119 1.80 10.27 11.17
C LEU A 119 1.32 9.13 10.27
N TRP A 120 0.01 8.87 10.25
CA TRP A 120 -0.58 7.84 9.39
C TRP A 120 -0.33 8.12 7.91
N LEU A 121 -0.53 9.35 7.49
CA LEU A 121 -0.30 9.74 6.10
C LEU A 121 1.18 9.62 5.71
N SER A 122 2.10 9.99 6.61
CA SER A 122 3.54 9.80 6.39
C SER A 122 3.92 8.33 6.21
N MET A 123 3.27 7.39 6.92
CA MET A 123 3.47 5.96 6.70
C MET A 123 2.98 5.52 5.31
N VAL A 124 1.83 6.03 4.88
CA VAL A 124 1.29 5.74 3.54
C VAL A 124 2.19 6.32 2.45
N GLU A 125 2.73 7.54 2.64
CA GLU A 125 3.69 8.15 1.73
C GLU A 125 4.97 7.31 1.56
N VAL A 126 5.49 6.71 2.65
CA VAL A 126 6.64 5.82 2.60
C VAL A 126 6.33 4.55 1.80
N ILE A 127 5.16 3.94 2.02
CA ILE A 127 4.76 2.72 1.31
C ILE A 127 4.48 3.02 -0.17
N GLN A 128 3.84 4.14 -0.47
CA GLN A 128 3.45 4.54 -1.81
C GLN A 128 4.29 5.71 -2.35
N TRP A 129 5.58 5.75 -2.00
CA TRP A 129 6.50 6.85 -2.34
C TRP A 129 6.51 7.22 -3.83
N PHE A 130 6.23 6.26 -4.70
CA PHE A 130 6.19 6.40 -6.15
C PHE A 130 4.84 6.92 -6.69
N ASN A 131 3.80 7.01 -5.84
CA ASN A 131 2.46 7.41 -6.24
C ASN A 131 2.24 8.93 -6.03
N PRO A 132 2.13 9.74 -7.10
CA PRO A 132 1.94 11.18 -6.96
C PRO A 132 0.61 11.58 -6.30
N LEU A 133 -0.42 10.72 -6.37
CA LEU A 133 -1.72 10.99 -5.75
C LEU A 133 -1.65 11.06 -4.22
N ILE A 134 -0.74 10.31 -3.61
CA ILE A 134 -0.54 10.35 -2.15
C ILE A 134 0.04 11.69 -1.72
N TRP A 135 0.98 12.24 -2.48
CA TRP A 135 1.55 13.56 -2.21
C TRP A 135 0.54 14.71 -2.42
N MET A 136 -0.40 14.55 -3.35
CA MET A 136 -1.52 15.49 -3.50
C MET A 136 -2.49 15.37 -2.32
N LEU A 137 -2.83 14.15 -1.90
CA LEU A 137 -3.70 13.88 -0.75
C LEU A 137 -3.12 14.50 0.53
N SER A 138 -1.80 14.42 0.73
CA SER A 138 -1.13 15.04 1.88
C SER A 138 -1.38 16.54 1.95
N LYS A 139 -1.22 17.24 0.83
CA LYS A 139 -1.48 18.69 0.76
C LYS A 139 -2.95 19.06 1.00
N ASP A 140 -3.86 18.22 0.49
CA ASP A 140 -5.30 18.42 0.71
C ASP A 140 -5.68 18.18 2.18
N MET A 141 -5.04 17.20 2.84
CA MET A 141 -5.23 16.93 4.27
C MET A 141 -4.73 18.10 5.12
N ASP A 142 -3.55 18.65 4.83
CA ASP A 142 -3.04 19.84 5.51
C ASP A 142 -4.05 21.00 5.43
N ALA A 143 -4.62 21.24 4.25
CA ALA A 143 -5.63 22.27 4.05
C ALA A 143 -6.93 22.00 4.85
N ILE A 144 -7.36 20.74 4.95
CA ILE A 144 -8.55 20.35 5.73
C ILE A 144 -8.29 20.56 7.22
N HIS A 145 -7.12 20.20 7.73
CA HIS A 145 -6.74 20.44 9.12
C HIS A 145 -6.82 21.93 9.49
N GLU A 146 -6.33 22.81 8.59
CA GLU A 146 -6.45 24.25 8.78
C GLU A 146 -7.92 24.72 8.83
N TYR A 147 -8.77 24.22 7.93
CA TYR A 147 -10.18 24.59 7.91
C TYR A 147 -10.92 24.11 9.17
N GLU A 148 -10.57 22.95 9.69
CA GLU A 148 -11.18 22.39 10.89
C GLU A 148 -10.75 23.18 12.14
N ALA A 149 -9.47 23.54 12.25
CA ALA A 149 -8.96 24.39 13.32
C ALA A 149 -9.60 25.78 13.30
N ASP A 150 -9.69 26.42 12.12
CA ASP A 150 -10.37 27.71 11.95
C ASP A 150 -11.84 27.64 12.37
N CYS A 151 -12.53 26.58 11.99
CA CYS A 151 -13.92 26.37 12.36
C CYS A 151 -14.10 26.27 13.87
N MET A 152 -13.20 25.59 14.58
CA MET A 152 -13.23 25.50 16.04
C MET A 152 -13.01 26.86 16.71
N VAL A 153 -12.05 27.66 16.23
CA VAL A 153 -11.81 29.03 16.75
C VAL A 153 -13.07 29.88 16.63
N LEU A 154 -13.71 29.86 15.48
CA LEU A 154 -14.95 30.62 15.25
C LEU A 154 -16.13 30.13 16.11
N GLN A 155 -16.22 28.82 16.35
CA GLN A 155 -17.28 28.24 17.22
C GLN A 155 -17.11 28.64 18.69
N HIS A 156 -15.91 28.97 19.15
CA HIS A 156 -15.65 29.49 20.50
C HIS A 156 -16.00 30.96 20.68
N GLY A 157 -16.51 31.62 19.63
CA GLY A 157 -17.05 32.98 19.72
C GLY A 157 -16.06 34.09 19.36
N THR A 158 -14.89 33.74 18.79
CA THR A 158 -13.94 34.72 18.25
C THR A 158 -14.58 35.48 17.10
N ASP A 159 -14.41 36.81 17.06
CA ASP A 159 -14.93 37.65 15.96
C ASP A 159 -14.23 37.23 14.62
N PRO A 160 -15.04 36.81 13.65
CA PRO A 160 -14.47 36.33 12.36
C PRO A 160 -13.60 37.35 11.64
N THR A 161 -13.96 38.66 11.76
CA THR A 161 -13.22 39.73 11.06
C THR A 161 -11.86 39.93 11.68
N ASN A 162 -11.77 40.01 13.01
CA ASN A 162 -10.52 40.17 13.73
C ASN A 162 -9.61 38.95 13.51
N TYR A 163 -10.17 37.73 13.56
CA TYR A 163 -9.41 36.50 13.31
C TYR A 163 -8.85 36.43 11.88
N GLN A 164 -9.64 36.81 10.86
CA GLN A 164 -9.17 36.86 9.48
C GLN A 164 -8.06 37.90 9.28
N LEU A 165 -8.14 39.04 9.97
CA LEU A 165 -7.09 40.07 9.93
C LEU A 165 -5.80 39.58 10.60
N SER A 166 -5.90 38.89 11.74
CA SER A 166 -4.71 38.33 12.42
C SER A 166 -3.98 37.30 11.54
N LEU A 167 -4.73 36.46 10.79
CA LEU A 167 -4.14 35.53 9.82
C LEU A 167 -3.41 36.24 8.68
N ILE A 168 -3.98 37.32 8.15
CA ILE A 168 -3.34 38.11 7.09
C ILE A 168 -2.08 38.79 7.63
N GLU A 169 -2.13 39.32 8.85
CA GLU A 169 -1.00 39.99 9.48
C GLU A 169 0.19 39.02 9.75
N THR A 170 -0.09 37.83 10.23
CA THR A 170 0.91 36.79 10.45
C THR A 170 1.67 36.45 9.15
N MET A 171 0.99 36.49 8.00
CA MET A 171 1.57 36.24 6.70
C MET A 171 2.46 37.34 6.17
N THR A 172 2.14 38.57 6.44
CA THR A 172 2.92 39.73 5.93
C THR A 172 4.29 39.85 6.59
N LYS A 173 4.49 39.21 7.74
CA LYS A 173 5.75 39.17 8.49
C LYS A 173 6.79 38.16 7.97
N GLY A 174 6.36 37.19 7.16
CA GLY A 174 7.25 36.19 6.57
C GLY A 174 8.25 36.84 5.61
N ASP A 175 9.54 36.57 5.82
CA ASP A 175 10.68 37.11 5.08
C ASP A 175 10.44 37.25 3.57
N GLY A 176 10.90 38.39 3.01
CA GLY A 176 10.71 38.92 1.66
C GLY A 176 11.11 38.05 0.46
N ASN A 177 11.06 36.73 0.54
CA ASN A 177 11.28 35.83 -0.58
C ASN A 177 10.00 35.67 -1.40
N SER A 178 9.95 36.35 -2.53
CA SER A 178 8.83 36.51 -3.45
C SER A 178 8.09 35.21 -3.85
N PHE A 179 8.76 34.08 -3.90
CA PHE A 179 8.14 32.79 -4.28
C PHE A 179 7.37 32.12 -3.12
N SER A 180 7.86 32.22 -1.90
CA SER A 180 7.17 31.70 -0.70
C SER A 180 5.85 32.44 -0.45
N ASN A 181 5.83 33.76 -0.67
CA ASN A 181 4.65 34.61 -0.48
C ASN A 181 3.47 34.25 -1.42
N HIS A 182 3.74 33.76 -2.65
CA HIS A 182 2.67 33.41 -3.59
C HIS A 182 1.90 32.14 -3.16
N PHE A 183 2.61 31.13 -2.66
CA PHE A 183 1.97 29.91 -2.16
C PHE A 183 1.22 30.16 -0.85
N ASN A 184 1.80 30.93 0.03
CA ASN A 184 1.24 31.26 1.34
C ASN A 184 -0.05 32.13 1.19
N ASN A 185 -0.07 33.08 0.27
CA ASN A 185 -1.27 33.88 -0.05
C ASN A 185 -2.43 33.03 -0.59
N SER A 186 -2.15 31.95 -1.32
CA SER A 186 -3.18 31.05 -1.84
C SER A 186 -3.85 30.28 -0.70
N GLN A 187 -3.09 29.79 0.28
CA GLN A 187 -3.62 29.02 1.41
C GLN A 187 -4.51 29.88 2.31
N VAL A 188 -4.06 31.09 2.71
CA VAL A 188 -4.87 31.98 3.53
C VAL A 188 -6.13 32.44 2.81
N LYS A 189 -6.06 32.73 1.52
CA LYS A 189 -7.26 33.02 0.74
C LYS A 189 -8.27 31.86 0.77
N GLN A 190 -7.79 30.63 0.70
CA GLN A 190 -8.65 29.46 0.79
C GLN A 190 -9.26 29.31 2.18
N ARG A 191 -8.48 29.51 3.27
CA ARG A 191 -8.98 29.49 4.65
C ARG A 191 -10.08 30.53 4.85
N ILE A 192 -9.84 31.80 4.50
CA ILE A 192 -10.83 32.89 4.58
C ILE A 192 -12.09 32.56 3.77
N THR A 193 -11.93 32.00 2.56
CA THR A 193 -13.07 31.59 1.73
C THR A 193 -13.88 30.49 2.41
N MET A 194 -13.21 29.53 3.05
CA MET A 194 -13.89 28.44 3.77
C MET A 194 -14.59 28.90 5.04
N MET A 195 -13.99 29.81 5.81
CA MET A 195 -14.63 30.42 6.98
C MET A 195 -15.95 31.12 6.62
N ASN A 196 -15.99 31.82 5.48
CA ASN A 196 -17.17 32.53 4.99
C ASN A 196 -18.19 31.64 4.27
N ARG A 197 -17.89 30.35 4.11
CA ARG A 197 -18.76 29.41 3.41
C ARG A 197 -19.80 28.83 4.36
N GLN A 198 -21.04 28.79 3.89
CA GLN A 198 -22.10 28.10 4.64
C GLN A 198 -21.78 26.60 4.77
N SER A 199 -22.09 26.03 5.94
CA SER A 199 -21.89 24.61 6.21
C SER A 199 -22.65 23.74 5.19
N SER A 200 -22.00 22.69 4.71
CA SER A 200 -22.59 21.76 3.75
C SER A 200 -23.74 20.98 4.40
N SER A 201 -24.86 20.85 3.68
CA SER A 201 -25.99 20.05 4.13
C SER A 201 -25.60 18.58 4.34
N HIS A 202 -26.19 17.92 5.36
CA HIS A 202 -26.02 16.48 5.61
C HIS A 202 -26.30 15.60 4.37
N LYS A 203 -27.14 16.07 3.44
CA LYS A 203 -27.42 15.39 2.18
C LYS A 203 -26.18 15.23 1.27
N MET A 204 -25.17 16.08 1.44
CA MET A 204 -23.92 16.01 0.68
C MET A 204 -23.09 14.76 1.01
N ARG A 205 -23.31 14.12 2.15
CA ARG A 205 -22.65 12.85 2.52
C ARG A 205 -23.02 11.69 1.58
N TRP A 206 -24.19 11.76 0.95
CA TRP A 206 -24.61 10.78 -0.04
C TRP A 206 -23.73 10.74 -1.29
N LYS A 207 -22.90 11.76 -1.53
CA LYS A 207 -21.92 11.77 -2.62
C LYS A 207 -20.90 10.61 -2.49
N TYR A 208 -20.58 10.20 -1.27
CA TYR A 208 -19.66 9.08 -1.04
C TYR A 208 -20.24 7.73 -1.53
N LEU A 209 -21.57 7.66 -1.70
CA LEU A 209 -22.22 6.47 -2.26
C LEU A 209 -21.79 6.18 -3.71
N TYR A 210 -21.32 7.21 -4.44
CA TYR A 210 -20.78 7.02 -5.79
C TYR A 210 -19.46 6.23 -5.83
N LEU A 211 -18.76 6.11 -4.68
CA LEU A 211 -17.56 5.26 -4.57
C LEU A 211 -17.94 3.77 -4.51
N LEU A 212 -19.14 3.45 -4.05
CA LEU A 212 -19.60 2.07 -3.87
C LEU A 212 -19.58 1.25 -5.19
N PRO A 213 -20.10 1.73 -6.32
CA PRO A 213 -20.02 1.01 -7.58
C PRO A 213 -18.59 0.85 -8.09
N LEU A 214 -17.69 1.80 -7.82
CA LEU A 214 -16.29 1.71 -8.18
C LEU A 214 -15.57 0.61 -7.37
N ILE A 215 -15.85 0.51 -6.07
CA ILE A 215 -15.35 -0.55 -5.20
C ILE A 215 -15.88 -1.91 -5.65
N LEU A 216 -17.19 -2.01 -5.93
CA LEU A 216 -17.81 -3.24 -6.42
C LEU A 216 -17.24 -3.68 -7.77
N LEU A 217 -16.96 -2.73 -8.68
CA LEU A 217 -16.29 -3.02 -9.95
C LEU A 217 -14.87 -3.56 -9.71
N GLY A 218 -14.10 -2.96 -8.83
CA GLY A 218 -12.77 -3.46 -8.43
C GLY A 218 -12.83 -4.86 -7.84
N MET A 219 -13.78 -5.12 -6.94
CA MET A 219 -14.01 -6.45 -6.36
C MET A 219 -14.44 -7.48 -7.41
N SER A 220 -15.27 -7.11 -8.40
CA SER A 220 -15.71 -8.02 -9.46
C SER A 220 -14.57 -8.45 -10.37
N VAL A 221 -13.62 -7.55 -10.67
CA VAL A 221 -12.42 -7.89 -11.45
C VAL A 221 -11.52 -8.86 -10.67
N TYR A 222 -11.41 -8.70 -9.34
CA TYR A 222 -10.68 -9.65 -8.48
C TYR A 222 -11.41 -11.00 -8.36
N ALA A 223 -12.74 -10.98 -8.30
CA ALA A 223 -13.56 -12.18 -8.14
C ALA A 223 -13.49 -13.14 -9.35
N GLN A 224 -13.15 -12.66 -10.54
CA GLN A 224 -12.98 -13.49 -11.73
C GLN A 224 -11.78 -14.46 -11.67
N LYS A 225 -10.91 -14.33 -10.68
CA LYS A 225 -9.76 -15.23 -10.44
C LYS A 225 -10.04 -16.33 -9.41
N TYR A 226 -11.29 -16.77 -9.22
CA TYR A 226 -11.52 -17.91 -8.34
C TYR A 226 -10.96 -19.18 -8.97
N PRO A 227 -10.11 -19.92 -8.24
CA PRO A 227 -9.61 -21.19 -8.73
C PRO A 227 -10.74 -22.18 -8.90
N VAL A 228 -10.83 -22.76 -10.08
CA VAL A 228 -11.73 -23.88 -10.36
C VAL A 228 -11.13 -25.11 -9.71
N MET A 229 -11.97 -25.89 -9.01
CA MET A 229 -11.55 -27.16 -8.45
C MET A 229 -11.58 -28.22 -9.53
N VAL A 230 -10.44 -28.82 -9.85
CA VAL A 230 -10.30 -29.94 -10.77
C VAL A 230 -10.02 -31.19 -9.98
N GLN A 231 -10.82 -32.21 -10.18
CA GLN A 231 -10.63 -33.54 -9.56
C GLN A 231 -10.84 -34.64 -10.61
N GLY A 232 -10.19 -35.75 -10.42
CA GLY A 232 -10.35 -36.89 -11.32
C GLY A 232 -9.43 -38.04 -10.94
N LYS A 233 -9.38 -39.01 -11.84
CA LYS A 233 -8.61 -40.22 -11.68
C LYS A 233 -7.67 -40.41 -12.88
N VAL A 234 -6.48 -40.89 -12.62
CA VAL A 234 -5.50 -41.22 -13.66
C VAL A 234 -5.35 -42.75 -13.72
N THR A 235 -5.55 -43.33 -14.91
CA THR A 235 -5.51 -44.76 -15.14
C THR A 235 -4.59 -45.09 -16.32
N ASP A 236 -4.16 -46.35 -16.41
CA ASP A 236 -3.46 -46.89 -17.57
C ASP A 236 -4.43 -47.40 -18.65
N GLU A 237 -3.92 -47.98 -19.72
CA GLU A 237 -4.70 -48.59 -20.82
C GLU A 237 -5.57 -49.76 -20.36
N ASN A 238 -5.19 -50.46 -19.29
CA ASN A 238 -5.89 -51.60 -18.73
C ASN A 238 -6.93 -51.20 -17.67
N GLY A 239 -7.06 -49.88 -17.39
CA GLY A 239 -7.93 -49.36 -16.36
C GLY A 239 -7.34 -49.45 -14.95
N GLN A 240 -6.05 -49.82 -14.79
CA GLN A 240 -5.36 -49.81 -13.51
C GLN A 240 -5.03 -48.37 -13.08
N GLU A 241 -5.11 -48.12 -11.80
CA GLU A 241 -4.85 -46.83 -11.20
C GLU A 241 -3.36 -46.48 -11.18
N ILE A 242 -2.99 -45.31 -11.68
CA ILE A 242 -1.60 -44.86 -11.66
C ILE A 242 -1.37 -44.03 -10.39
N ILE A 243 -0.58 -44.56 -9.49
CA ILE A 243 -0.17 -43.94 -8.23
C ILE A 243 1.01 -43.01 -8.49
N THR A 244 1.08 -41.85 -7.82
CA THR A 244 2.15 -40.84 -7.92
C THR A 244 2.33 -40.22 -9.31
N ALA A 245 1.34 -40.30 -10.20
CA ALA A 245 1.36 -39.53 -11.44
C ALA A 245 1.38 -38.05 -11.14
N SER A 246 2.26 -37.29 -11.76
CA SER A 246 2.34 -35.85 -11.58
C SER A 246 1.31 -35.14 -12.43
N VAL A 247 0.55 -34.22 -11.80
CA VAL A 247 -0.43 -33.33 -12.44
C VAL A 247 0.06 -31.90 -12.23
N ILE A 248 0.58 -31.27 -13.26
CA ILE A 248 1.31 -30.00 -13.17
C ILE A 248 0.61 -28.95 -14.03
N ILE A 249 0.59 -27.71 -13.54
CA ILE A 249 0.26 -26.51 -14.30
C ILE A 249 1.57 -25.81 -14.64
N PRO A 250 2.10 -25.93 -15.87
CA PRO A 250 3.41 -25.39 -16.21
C PRO A 250 3.50 -23.87 -16.05
N GLN A 251 2.40 -23.16 -16.32
CA GLN A 251 2.36 -21.69 -16.25
C GLN A 251 2.35 -21.14 -14.81
N ALA A 252 1.81 -21.91 -13.85
CA ALA A 252 1.72 -21.51 -12.46
C ALA A 252 2.79 -22.15 -11.56
N PHE A 253 3.64 -23.02 -12.09
CA PHE A 253 4.64 -23.81 -11.35
C PHE A 253 4.05 -24.54 -10.13
N THR A 254 2.78 -24.93 -10.20
CA THR A 254 2.06 -25.65 -9.16
C THR A 254 1.56 -26.98 -9.69
N GLY A 255 1.39 -27.96 -8.82
CA GLY A 255 0.91 -29.27 -9.20
C GLY A 255 0.55 -30.12 -8.00
N THR A 256 0.01 -31.31 -8.28
CA THR A 256 -0.29 -32.34 -7.29
C THR A 256 0.12 -33.69 -7.85
N MET A 257 0.08 -34.72 -7.02
CA MET A 257 0.30 -36.12 -7.43
C MET A 257 -0.95 -36.93 -7.15
N THR A 258 -1.15 -38.01 -7.90
CA THR A 258 -2.23 -38.95 -7.64
C THR A 258 -1.94 -39.74 -6.36
N ASN A 259 -3.01 -40.00 -5.59
CA ASN A 259 -2.95 -40.81 -4.37
C ASN A 259 -2.93 -42.33 -4.67
N SER A 260 -3.02 -43.18 -3.64
CA SER A 260 -3.07 -44.66 -3.73
C SER A 260 -4.20 -45.19 -4.61
N ASP A 261 -5.27 -44.44 -4.82
CA ASP A 261 -6.42 -44.81 -5.60
C ASP A 261 -6.41 -44.14 -7.01
N GLY A 262 -5.27 -43.55 -7.38
CA GLY A 262 -5.12 -42.82 -8.63
C GLY A 262 -5.87 -41.49 -8.72
N ASN A 263 -6.45 -41.02 -7.61
CA ASN A 263 -7.21 -39.78 -7.58
C ASN A 263 -6.32 -38.56 -7.37
N TYR A 264 -6.70 -37.41 -7.95
CA TYR A 264 -6.05 -36.14 -7.75
C TYR A 264 -7.06 -35.01 -7.51
N LEU A 265 -6.63 -33.96 -6.82
CA LEU A 265 -7.38 -32.75 -6.56
C LEU A 265 -6.43 -31.55 -6.70
N LEU A 266 -6.84 -30.55 -7.51
CA LEU A 266 -6.06 -29.36 -7.77
C LEU A 266 -6.96 -28.14 -7.93
N HIS A 267 -6.51 -26.99 -7.43
CA HIS A 267 -7.17 -25.69 -7.64
C HIS A 267 -6.39 -24.91 -8.70
N THR A 268 -7.09 -24.48 -9.77
CA THR A 268 -6.44 -23.87 -10.93
C THR A 268 -7.40 -22.91 -11.66
N GLY A 269 -6.87 -22.08 -12.57
CA GLY A 269 -7.68 -21.22 -13.42
C GLY A 269 -8.38 -22.03 -14.51
N ARG A 270 -9.53 -21.54 -15.00
CA ARG A 270 -10.27 -22.21 -16.08
C ARG A 270 -9.52 -22.18 -17.42
N GLU A 271 -8.61 -21.26 -17.61
CA GLU A 271 -7.80 -21.12 -18.84
C GLU A 271 -6.49 -21.91 -18.81
N ASP A 272 -6.20 -22.58 -17.67
CA ASP A 272 -4.96 -23.30 -17.51
C ASP A 272 -4.95 -24.63 -18.25
N ILE A 273 -3.72 -25.08 -18.58
CA ILE A 273 -3.47 -26.37 -19.21
C ILE A 273 -2.87 -27.29 -18.15
N LEU A 274 -3.52 -28.43 -17.91
CA LEU A 274 -3.00 -29.47 -17.05
C LEU A 274 -2.10 -30.43 -17.83
N TYR A 275 -0.94 -30.70 -17.28
CA TYR A 275 0.02 -31.65 -17.80
C TYR A 275 0.09 -32.88 -16.88
N PHE A 276 -0.17 -34.06 -17.47
CA PHE A 276 -0.13 -35.33 -16.77
C PHE A 276 1.11 -36.08 -17.20
N GLY A 277 1.96 -36.51 -16.25
CA GLY A 277 3.20 -37.23 -16.54
C GLY A 277 3.48 -38.30 -15.50
N MET A 278 3.98 -39.46 -15.98
CA MET A 278 4.49 -40.53 -15.14
C MET A 278 5.63 -41.20 -15.90
N PRO A 279 6.79 -41.52 -15.26
CA PRO A 279 7.85 -42.27 -15.90
C PRO A 279 7.34 -43.59 -16.48
N GLY A 280 7.65 -43.88 -17.76
CA GLY A 280 7.17 -45.05 -18.47
C GLY A 280 5.84 -44.87 -19.21
N TYR A 281 5.21 -43.70 -19.12
CA TYR A 281 3.97 -43.37 -19.83
C TYR A 281 4.13 -42.12 -20.70
N GLU A 282 3.37 -42.05 -21.78
CA GLU A 282 3.31 -40.84 -22.60
C GLU A 282 2.61 -39.69 -21.83
N SER A 283 3.26 -38.54 -21.82
CA SER A 283 2.71 -37.37 -21.19
C SER A 283 1.50 -36.80 -21.94
N ARG A 284 0.49 -36.36 -21.24
CA ARG A 284 -0.73 -35.80 -21.84
C ARG A 284 -1.04 -34.41 -21.31
N SER A 285 -1.35 -33.47 -22.20
CA SER A 285 -1.79 -32.13 -21.85
C SER A 285 -3.26 -31.92 -22.19
N ILE A 286 -4.02 -31.30 -21.26
CA ILE A 286 -5.45 -31.06 -21.43
C ILE A 286 -5.77 -29.62 -21.03
N ALA A 287 -6.38 -28.86 -21.94
CA ALA A 287 -6.86 -27.52 -21.68
C ALA A 287 -8.21 -27.56 -20.93
N LEU A 288 -8.28 -26.92 -19.77
CA LEU A 288 -9.48 -26.92 -18.94
C LEU A 288 -10.64 -26.10 -19.53
N LYS A 289 -10.32 -25.19 -20.46
CA LYS A 289 -11.30 -24.38 -21.16
C LYS A 289 -12.39 -25.21 -21.84
N ASP A 290 -12.02 -26.35 -22.39
CA ASP A 290 -12.88 -27.24 -23.18
C ASP A 290 -13.60 -28.28 -22.29
N CYS A 291 -13.30 -28.34 -21.00
CA CYS A 291 -13.89 -29.31 -20.09
C CYS A 291 -15.23 -28.85 -19.52
N PRO A 292 -16.25 -29.74 -19.41
CA PRO A 292 -17.52 -29.40 -18.81
C PRO A 292 -17.39 -29.15 -17.30
N MET A 293 -17.95 -28.04 -16.82
CA MET A 293 -17.95 -27.69 -15.41
C MET A 293 -19.32 -27.98 -14.78
N LYS A 294 -19.37 -28.71 -13.68
CA LYS A 294 -20.57 -28.94 -12.88
C LYS A 294 -20.35 -28.39 -11.46
N ASN A 295 -21.23 -27.52 -11.00
CA ASN A 295 -21.20 -26.93 -9.64
C ASN A 295 -19.85 -26.35 -9.21
N GLY A 296 -19.14 -25.64 -10.13
CA GLY A 296 -17.84 -25.04 -9.82
C GLY A 296 -16.66 -26.04 -9.80
N ARG A 297 -16.89 -27.30 -10.20
CA ARG A 297 -15.89 -28.37 -10.26
C ARG A 297 -15.77 -28.94 -11.67
N ILE A 298 -14.57 -29.27 -12.06
CA ILE A 298 -14.29 -30.05 -13.29
C ILE A 298 -13.90 -31.45 -12.86
N ILE A 299 -14.63 -32.45 -13.36
CA ILE A 299 -14.28 -33.85 -13.15
C ILE A 299 -13.56 -34.31 -14.44
N LEU A 300 -12.26 -34.60 -14.32
CA LEU A 300 -11.42 -34.95 -15.47
C LEU A 300 -10.66 -36.25 -15.19
N ASN A 301 -11.15 -37.36 -15.78
CA ASN A 301 -10.45 -38.65 -15.73
C ASN A 301 -9.52 -38.76 -16.93
N VAL A 302 -8.29 -39.15 -16.71
CA VAL A 302 -7.24 -39.19 -17.72
C VAL A 302 -6.65 -40.60 -17.81
N GLN A 303 -6.55 -41.09 -19.02
CA GLN A 303 -5.86 -42.35 -19.31
C GLN A 303 -4.51 -42.06 -19.93
N LEU A 304 -3.43 -42.64 -19.41
CA LEU A 304 -2.09 -42.56 -19.94
C LEU A 304 -1.74 -43.87 -20.67
N THR A 305 -1.01 -43.75 -21.79
CA THR A 305 -0.53 -44.85 -22.60
C THR A 305 0.90 -45.18 -22.24
N THR A 306 1.27 -46.45 -22.19
CA THR A 306 2.64 -46.88 -21.91
C THR A 306 3.56 -46.57 -23.11
N ILE A 307 4.74 -46.07 -22.84
CA ILE A 307 5.78 -45.87 -23.87
C ILE A 307 6.28 -47.25 -24.30
N LYS A 308 6.09 -47.61 -25.58
CA LYS A 308 6.61 -48.85 -26.15
C LYS A 308 8.11 -48.75 -26.44
#